data_c6646184f979bebfe4d4d2f984a3dfce
#
_entry.id   c6646184f979bebfe4d4d2f984a3dfce
#
_cell.length_a   1.000
_cell.length_b   1.000
_cell.length_c   1.000
_cell.angle_alpha   90.00
_cell.angle_beta   90.00
_cell.angle_gamma   90.00
#
_symmetry.space_group_name_H-M   'P 1'
#
loop_
_entity.id
_entity.type
_entity.pdbx_description
1 polymer ?
#
loop_
_entity_poly.entity_id
_entity_poly.type
_entity_poly.pdbx_seq_one_letter_code
_entity_poly.pdbx_strand_id
1 'polypeptide(L)'
;MFPANISLFKSLFRGREDIFAQRWEKGDKAGYSPQYDYDPYQYRLHKMKGGTIQNYDDKQPRALSDEQISKHLTGEHFIGIYPLLKDNTSWFIAADFDKANWIEECRSFLTYCHDLGLPAYLERSRSGKGGHVWLFFESPYPAAKSRKIIITLLERIGLFSCFDKNSSFDRLFPNQDSLSGKGFGNLIAMPLNKLCAEKGNNCFINPETLAPYQDQWAFLQGIQRASVTQLDQLYEQILKTMGLQKDLRNHPTPETGKIQIELGQAVTITKSALPLPLFNFLKDGLNFPSSEYVIKKKLGKSTWGSERYFNFIEETADFVIIPRGMAGSVLRFCRDNSIEYDFSDERKKVEPVSFTMDVQLRDHQKLAVAAAAKKDMGVIVAPPGTGKTIVGLKIIADKQQPALIIVHRKQLAEQWIERIQSFLGIPKNEIGSIGQGKSKTGKQITIALIQSLSRMLESADQNGLTNKFGTIIVDECHIQNSMFLSIRKRISSRPCQRSWSMILQGTS
;
A
#
# COMPACT_ATOMS: atom_id res chain seq x y z
N MET A 1 31.45 -28.18 13.77
CA MET A 1 31.08 -26.85 14.31
C MET A 1 31.14 -26.94 15.82
N PHE A 2 31.76 -26.00 16.50
CA PHE A 2 31.93 -26.06 17.96
C PHE A 2 30.57 -25.82 18.65
N PRO A 3 30.26 -26.62 19.70
CA PRO A 3 29.00 -26.47 20.45
C PRO A 3 28.76 -25.05 20.98
N ALA A 4 29.84 -24.35 21.37
CA ALA A 4 29.78 -22.95 21.81
C ALA A 4 29.21 -21.98 20.75
N ASN A 5 29.47 -22.20 19.47
CA ASN A 5 28.96 -21.38 18.40
C ASN A 5 27.44 -21.54 18.20
N ILE A 6 26.93 -22.78 18.36
CA ILE A 6 25.48 -23.05 18.30
C ILE A 6 24.78 -22.41 19.48
N SER A 7 25.35 -22.48 20.68
CA SER A 7 24.80 -21.84 21.88
C SER A 7 24.74 -20.32 21.73
N LEU A 8 25.80 -19.69 21.24
CA LEU A 8 25.85 -18.27 20.95
C LEU A 8 24.79 -17.87 19.91
N PHE A 9 24.72 -18.59 18.80
CA PHE A 9 23.76 -18.37 17.73
C PHE A 9 22.31 -18.43 18.24
N LYS A 10 21.96 -19.47 19.00
CA LYS A 10 20.65 -19.61 19.65
C LYS A 10 20.34 -18.46 20.59
N SER A 11 21.33 -17.96 21.30
CA SER A 11 21.14 -16.89 22.28
C SER A 11 20.81 -15.53 21.64
N LEU A 12 21.27 -15.31 20.41
CA LEU A 12 21.01 -14.08 19.64
C LEU A 12 19.75 -14.19 18.78
N PHE A 13 19.67 -15.23 17.95
CA PHE A 13 18.56 -15.43 17.02
C PHE A 13 17.45 -16.27 17.65
N ARG A 14 16.94 -15.80 18.79
CA ARG A 14 15.96 -16.51 19.58
C ARG A 14 14.54 -16.13 19.17
N GLY A 15 13.81 -17.09 18.65
CA GLY A 15 12.38 -16.96 18.33
C GLY A 15 11.58 -18.08 18.98
N ARG A 16 10.48 -18.50 18.35
CA ARG A 16 9.74 -19.69 18.77
C ARG A 16 10.62 -20.93 18.63
N GLU A 17 10.69 -21.72 19.67
CA GLU A 17 11.47 -22.97 19.71
C GLU A 17 10.60 -24.18 19.33
N ASP A 18 9.28 -24.07 19.44
CA ASP A 18 8.33 -25.15 19.15
C ASP A 18 8.05 -25.33 17.64
N ILE A 19 8.49 -24.41 16.80
CA ILE A 19 8.30 -24.44 15.35
C ILE A 19 9.39 -23.64 14.63
N PHE A 20 9.83 -24.11 13.48
CA PHE A 20 10.65 -23.35 12.54
C PHE A 20 10.13 -23.53 11.12
N ALA A 21 10.61 -22.72 10.19
CA ALA A 21 10.32 -22.85 8.78
C ALA A 21 11.58 -23.24 8.01
N GLN A 22 11.43 -24.10 7.01
CA GLN A 22 12.51 -24.46 6.09
C GLN A 22 12.23 -23.88 4.71
N ARG A 23 13.27 -23.38 4.08
CA ARG A 23 13.22 -22.90 2.71
C ARG A 23 13.13 -24.09 1.74
N TRP A 24 12.29 -23.94 0.74
CA TRP A 24 12.16 -24.86 -0.39
C TRP A 24 12.32 -24.10 -1.71
N GLU A 25 12.84 -24.79 -2.70
CA GLU A 25 12.96 -24.30 -4.08
C GLU A 25 12.43 -25.39 -5.02
N LYS A 26 11.60 -24.98 -5.98
CA LYS A 26 11.05 -25.89 -6.99
C LYS A 26 10.90 -25.13 -8.30
N GLY A 27 11.82 -25.36 -9.25
CA GLY A 27 11.95 -24.55 -10.47
C GLY A 27 12.15 -23.08 -10.10
N ASP A 28 11.40 -22.18 -10.72
CA ASP A 28 11.47 -20.73 -10.46
C ASP A 28 10.76 -20.29 -9.17
N LYS A 29 10.17 -21.22 -8.44
CA LYS A 29 9.45 -20.93 -7.19
C LYS A 29 10.30 -21.27 -5.99
N ALA A 30 10.28 -20.37 -5.00
CA ALA A 30 10.91 -20.59 -3.72
C ALA A 30 10.05 -19.96 -2.61
N GLY A 31 10.14 -20.52 -1.42
CA GLY A 31 9.39 -20.05 -0.26
C GLY A 31 9.84 -20.72 1.02
N TYR A 32 9.18 -20.40 2.12
CA TYR A 32 9.38 -21.03 3.41
C TYR A 32 8.11 -21.80 3.81
N SER A 33 8.29 -22.98 4.37
CA SER A 33 7.21 -23.80 4.90
C SER A 33 7.46 -24.13 6.35
N PRO A 34 6.48 -23.97 7.25
CA PRO A 34 6.56 -24.48 8.61
C PRO A 34 6.84 -25.98 8.59
N GLN A 35 7.69 -26.43 9.49
CA GLN A 35 8.05 -27.85 9.59
C GLN A 35 7.16 -28.55 10.61
N TYR A 36 6.71 -29.75 10.25
CA TYR A 36 5.81 -30.56 11.06
C TYR A 36 6.31 -31.98 11.15
N ASP A 37 6.08 -32.62 12.29
CA ASP A 37 6.17 -34.04 12.47
C ASP A 37 4.81 -34.68 12.23
N TYR A 38 4.77 -35.70 11.45
CA TYR A 38 3.56 -36.45 11.09
C TYR A 38 3.90 -37.84 10.61
N ASP A 39 2.92 -38.75 10.64
CA ASP A 39 3.07 -40.10 10.05
C ASP A 39 3.09 -39.98 8.50
N PRO A 40 4.21 -40.37 7.85
CA PRO A 40 4.33 -40.25 6.40
C PRO A 40 3.31 -41.10 5.62
N TYR A 41 2.89 -42.25 6.16
CA TYR A 41 1.93 -43.12 5.51
C TYR A 41 0.52 -42.51 5.56
N GLN A 42 0.07 -42.05 6.72
CA GLN A 42 -1.21 -41.39 6.90
C GLN A 42 -1.31 -40.09 6.09
N TYR A 43 -0.25 -39.30 6.08
CA TYR A 43 -0.20 -38.09 5.24
C TYR A 43 -0.28 -38.44 3.75
N ARG A 44 0.38 -39.53 3.29
CA ARG A 44 0.29 -39.99 1.91
C ARG A 44 -1.15 -40.35 1.53
N LEU A 45 -1.89 -41.04 2.39
CA LEU A 45 -3.31 -41.33 2.18
C LEU A 45 -4.17 -40.09 2.14
N HIS A 46 -3.90 -39.12 3.02
CA HIS A 46 -4.57 -37.81 3.01
C HIS A 46 -4.33 -37.06 1.69
N LYS A 47 -3.10 -37.07 1.22
CA LYS A 47 -2.72 -36.46 -0.06
C LYS A 47 -3.38 -37.11 -1.27
N MET A 48 -3.51 -38.41 -1.28
CA MET A 48 -4.23 -39.14 -2.36
C MET A 48 -5.72 -38.78 -2.43
N LYS A 49 -6.32 -38.36 -1.32
CA LYS A 49 -7.70 -37.82 -1.25
C LYS A 49 -7.79 -36.31 -1.58
N GLY A 50 -6.73 -35.70 -2.14
CA GLY A 50 -6.68 -34.28 -2.47
C GLY A 50 -6.33 -33.36 -1.29
N GLY A 51 -5.94 -33.90 -0.14
CA GLY A 51 -5.52 -33.12 1.02
C GLY A 51 -4.15 -32.47 0.88
N THR A 52 -3.88 -31.50 1.72
CA THR A 52 -2.62 -30.76 1.82
C THR A 52 -2.10 -30.77 3.25
N ILE A 53 -0.83 -30.43 3.46
CA ILE A 53 -0.27 -30.31 4.83
C ILE A 53 -1.01 -29.24 5.66
N GLN A 54 -1.63 -28.28 5.03
CA GLN A 54 -2.35 -27.21 5.74
C GLN A 54 -3.63 -27.73 6.42
N ASN A 55 -4.36 -28.63 5.74
CA ASN A 55 -5.61 -29.23 6.23
C ASN A 55 -5.44 -30.66 6.76
N TYR A 56 -4.19 -31.05 7.11
CA TYR A 56 -3.91 -32.33 7.76
C TYR A 56 -3.88 -32.14 9.28
N ASP A 57 -4.79 -32.79 10.00
CA ASP A 57 -5.00 -32.55 11.44
C ASP A 57 -3.95 -33.23 12.30
N ASP A 58 -3.47 -34.46 11.92
CA ASP A 58 -2.51 -35.26 12.68
C ASP A 58 -1.04 -34.83 12.46
N LYS A 59 -0.80 -33.52 12.41
CA LYS A 59 0.55 -32.95 12.36
C LYS A 59 0.88 -32.19 13.63
N GLN A 60 2.11 -32.31 14.09
CA GLN A 60 2.61 -31.52 15.22
C GLN A 60 3.72 -30.58 14.75
N PRO A 61 3.79 -29.33 15.23
CA PRO A 61 4.91 -28.46 14.95
C PRO A 61 6.23 -29.11 15.32
N ARG A 62 7.24 -29.02 14.44
CA ARG A 62 8.58 -29.56 14.71
C ARG A 62 9.41 -28.54 15.42
N ALA A 63 9.96 -28.92 16.59
CA ALA A 63 10.83 -28.07 17.39
C ALA A 63 12.16 -27.75 16.67
N LEU A 64 12.67 -26.53 16.89
CA LEU A 64 13.99 -26.14 16.41
C LEU A 64 15.08 -26.73 17.27
N SER A 65 15.76 -27.77 16.79
CA SER A 65 16.86 -28.41 17.47
C SER A 65 18.23 -27.87 17.07
N ASP A 66 19.26 -28.17 17.86
CA ASP A 66 20.65 -27.82 17.55
C ASP A 66 21.12 -28.47 16.25
N GLU A 67 20.60 -29.66 15.93
CA GLU A 67 20.85 -30.34 14.66
C GLU A 67 20.34 -29.49 13.47
N GLN A 68 19.14 -28.95 13.56
CA GLN A 68 18.56 -28.13 12.49
C GLN A 68 19.36 -26.82 12.30
N ILE A 69 19.80 -26.23 13.40
CA ILE A 69 20.67 -25.05 13.35
C ILE A 69 22.03 -25.43 12.73
N SER A 70 22.62 -26.54 13.13
CA SER A 70 23.86 -27.01 12.51
C SER A 70 23.72 -27.23 11.00
N LYS A 71 22.64 -27.85 10.54
CA LYS A 71 22.34 -28.02 9.12
C LYS A 71 22.18 -26.69 8.37
N HIS A 72 21.62 -25.70 9.03
CA HIS A 72 21.55 -24.35 8.45
C HIS A 72 22.94 -23.71 8.31
N LEU A 73 23.72 -23.77 9.36
CA LEU A 73 25.05 -23.17 9.41
C LEU A 73 26.08 -23.91 8.50
N THR A 74 25.86 -25.17 8.20
CA THR A 74 26.67 -25.94 7.23
C THR A 74 26.19 -25.77 5.78
N GLY A 75 25.02 -25.17 5.57
CA GLY A 75 24.46 -24.95 4.26
C GLY A 75 23.58 -26.08 3.73
N GLU A 76 23.36 -27.17 4.51
CA GLU A 76 22.52 -28.31 4.12
C GLU A 76 21.04 -27.89 4.01
N HIS A 77 20.56 -27.02 4.92
CA HIS A 77 19.23 -26.46 4.94
C HIS A 77 19.28 -24.94 5.05
N PHE A 78 18.23 -24.28 4.63
CA PHE A 78 18.04 -22.85 4.90
C PHE A 78 16.78 -22.69 5.74
N ILE A 79 16.93 -22.20 6.98
CA ILE A 79 15.81 -22.09 7.93
C ILE A 79 15.45 -20.64 8.22
N GLY A 80 14.20 -20.44 8.62
CA GLY A 80 13.67 -19.19 9.15
C GLY A 80 12.99 -19.42 10.49
N ILE A 81 13.02 -18.43 11.35
CA ILE A 81 12.41 -18.45 12.67
C ILE A 81 11.22 -17.48 12.75
N TYR A 82 10.34 -17.74 13.70
CA TYR A 82 9.21 -16.90 14.04
C TYR A 82 9.60 -16.07 15.28
N PRO A 83 9.90 -14.76 15.12
CA PRO A 83 10.41 -13.93 16.22
C PRO A 83 9.37 -13.63 17.30
N LEU A 84 8.07 -13.61 16.95
CA LEU A 84 6.99 -13.31 17.89
C LEU A 84 6.67 -14.55 18.73
N LEU A 85 6.90 -14.46 20.05
CA LEU A 85 6.64 -15.50 21.02
C LEU A 85 5.14 -15.59 21.37
N LYS A 86 4.74 -16.68 22.05
CA LYS A 86 3.32 -16.91 22.42
C LYS A 86 2.74 -15.85 23.36
N ASP A 87 3.59 -15.19 24.15
CA ASP A 87 3.27 -14.10 25.06
C ASP A 87 3.32 -12.70 24.41
N ASN A 88 3.45 -12.65 23.07
CA ASN A 88 3.59 -11.44 22.28
C ASN A 88 4.85 -10.61 22.58
N THR A 89 5.92 -11.27 23.06
CA THR A 89 7.24 -10.67 23.21
C THR A 89 8.19 -11.15 22.09
N SER A 90 9.37 -10.56 21.99
CA SER A 90 10.46 -11.00 21.12
C SER A 90 11.83 -10.73 21.74
N TRP A 91 12.85 -11.49 21.34
CA TRP A 91 14.24 -11.33 21.80
C TRP A 91 15.03 -10.34 20.95
N PHE A 92 14.48 -9.93 19.84
CA PHE A 92 15.08 -8.96 18.94
C PHE A 92 13.99 -8.28 18.10
N ILE A 93 14.38 -7.20 17.45
CA ILE A 93 13.65 -6.64 16.34
C ILE A 93 14.61 -6.45 15.16
N ALA A 94 14.16 -6.77 13.95
CA ALA A 94 14.94 -6.54 12.74
C ALA A 94 14.11 -5.68 11.76
N ALA A 95 14.74 -4.65 11.21
CA ALA A 95 14.17 -3.82 10.15
C ALA A 95 14.72 -4.29 8.80
N ASP A 96 13.83 -4.61 7.88
CA ASP A 96 14.11 -5.14 6.53
C ASP A 96 14.11 -4.00 5.52
N PHE A 97 15.21 -3.87 4.78
CA PHE A 97 15.39 -2.85 3.75
C PHE A 97 15.69 -3.55 2.42
N ASP A 98 14.79 -3.39 1.47
CA ASP A 98 14.89 -3.88 0.11
C ASP A 98 14.91 -2.70 -0.88
N LYS A 99 15.31 -2.88 -2.14
CA LYS A 99 15.40 -1.89 -3.23
C LYS A 99 16.74 -1.14 -3.32
N ALA A 100 16.79 -0.18 -4.26
CA ALA A 100 18.04 0.43 -4.69
C ALA A 100 18.81 1.19 -3.59
N ASN A 101 18.13 1.87 -2.69
CA ASN A 101 18.73 2.76 -1.68
C ASN A 101 18.95 2.10 -0.32
N TRP A 102 18.84 0.78 -0.21
CA TRP A 102 18.88 0.09 1.08
C TRP A 102 20.17 0.35 1.88
N ILE A 103 21.31 0.57 1.20
CA ILE A 103 22.61 0.81 1.85
C ILE A 103 22.60 2.13 2.62
N GLU A 104 22.25 3.23 1.94
CA GLU A 104 22.20 4.57 2.53
C GLU A 104 21.15 4.64 3.63
N GLU A 105 20.01 4.03 3.41
CA GLU A 105 18.91 4.02 4.39
C GLU A 105 19.29 3.18 5.63
N CYS A 106 19.90 2.01 5.46
CA CYS A 106 20.43 1.24 6.58
C CYS A 106 21.49 2.01 7.37
N ARG A 107 22.44 2.68 6.68
CA ARG A 107 23.46 3.51 7.34
C ARG A 107 22.84 4.63 8.17
N SER A 108 21.92 5.38 7.59
CA SER A 108 21.21 6.45 8.29
C SER A 108 20.48 5.94 9.53
N PHE A 109 19.82 4.78 9.41
CA PHE A 109 19.11 4.18 10.53
C PHE A 109 20.06 3.65 11.62
N LEU A 110 21.18 3.02 11.24
CA LEU A 110 22.23 2.57 12.16
C LEU A 110 22.83 3.74 12.94
N THR A 111 23.25 4.81 12.24
CA THR A 111 23.80 6.01 12.86
C THR A 111 22.83 6.57 13.89
N TYR A 112 21.56 6.73 13.50
CA TYR A 112 20.54 7.25 14.42
C TYR A 112 20.27 6.35 15.62
N CYS A 113 20.30 5.03 15.45
CA CYS A 113 20.22 4.09 16.58
C CYS A 113 21.42 4.27 17.52
N HIS A 114 22.66 4.38 16.99
CA HIS A 114 23.86 4.56 17.77
C HIS A 114 23.87 5.89 18.52
N ASP A 115 23.42 6.98 17.90
CA ASP A 115 23.27 8.29 18.55
C ASP A 115 22.33 8.26 19.76
N LEU A 116 21.35 7.34 19.74
CA LEU A 116 20.44 7.07 20.87
C LEU A 116 20.99 6.00 21.85
N GLY A 117 22.21 5.54 21.64
CA GLY A 117 22.82 4.47 22.42
C GLY A 117 22.22 3.09 22.18
N LEU A 118 21.38 2.90 21.14
CA LEU A 118 20.82 1.60 20.81
C LEU A 118 21.80 0.79 19.96
N PRO A 119 22.24 -0.39 20.43
CA PRO A 119 23.14 -1.25 19.68
C PRO A 119 22.38 -1.90 18.49
N ALA A 120 22.75 -1.48 17.28
CA ALA A 120 22.15 -1.95 16.05
C ALA A 120 23.23 -2.49 15.09
N TYR A 121 22.92 -3.54 14.31
CA TYR A 121 23.87 -4.28 13.50
C TYR A 121 23.33 -4.57 12.13
N LEU A 122 24.14 -4.42 11.08
CA LEU A 122 23.75 -4.60 9.70
C LEU A 122 24.12 -6.00 9.20
N GLU A 123 23.12 -6.72 8.71
CA GLU A 123 23.28 -7.97 7.95
C GLU A 123 22.91 -7.71 6.48
N ARG A 124 23.74 -8.18 5.57
CA ARG A 124 23.35 -8.26 4.16
C ARG A 124 22.39 -9.42 3.95
N SER A 125 21.24 -9.15 3.35
CA SER A 125 20.22 -10.17 3.11
C SER A 125 20.74 -11.35 2.25
N ARG A 126 20.04 -12.48 2.29
CA ARG A 126 20.37 -13.67 1.50
C ARG A 126 20.53 -13.40 0.00
N SER A 127 19.74 -12.51 -0.55
CA SER A 127 19.77 -12.15 -1.98
C SER A 127 20.94 -11.23 -2.35
N GLY A 128 21.57 -10.58 -1.36
CA GLY A 128 22.54 -9.51 -1.57
C GLY A 128 21.95 -8.17 -2.02
N LYS A 129 20.63 -8.11 -2.22
CA LYS A 129 19.92 -6.94 -2.77
C LYS A 129 19.17 -6.12 -1.73
N GLY A 130 19.41 -6.38 -0.45
CA GLY A 130 18.82 -5.71 0.69
C GLY A 130 19.64 -5.98 1.94
N GLY A 131 19.18 -5.44 3.07
CA GLY A 131 19.81 -5.63 4.38
C GLY A 131 18.79 -5.66 5.50
N HIS A 132 19.18 -6.29 6.60
CA HIS A 132 18.43 -6.26 7.83
C HIS A 132 19.24 -5.51 8.90
N VAL A 133 18.60 -4.57 9.58
CA VAL A 133 19.19 -3.91 10.76
C VAL A 133 18.60 -4.56 12.00
N TRP A 134 19.47 -5.25 12.75
CA TRP A 134 19.11 -6.04 13.92
C TRP A 134 19.38 -5.29 15.21
N LEU A 135 18.43 -5.34 16.16
CA LEU A 135 18.59 -4.91 17.55
C LEU A 135 18.21 -6.09 18.44
N PHE A 136 19.14 -6.55 19.26
CA PHE A 136 18.96 -7.66 20.18
C PHE A 136 18.62 -7.15 21.57
N PHE A 137 17.79 -7.87 22.32
CA PHE A 137 17.36 -7.51 23.67
C PHE A 137 17.98 -8.43 24.71
N GLU A 138 18.25 -7.91 25.90
CA GLU A 138 18.79 -8.68 27.02
C GLU A 138 17.77 -9.70 27.58
N SER A 139 16.47 -9.40 27.45
CA SER A 139 15.36 -10.25 27.80
C SER A 139 14.18 -10.07 26.83
N PRO A 140 13.18 -10.96 26.81
CA PRO A 140 12.03 -10.79 25.92
C PRO A 140 11.32 -9.46 26.17
N TYR A 141 11.07 -8.72 25.10
CA TYR A 141 10.46 -7.40 25.18
C TYR A 141 9.15 -7.34 24.37
N PRO A 142 8.10 -6.64 24.84
CA PRO A 142 6.81 -6.59 24.15
C PRO A 142 6.94 -6.11 22.70
N ALA A 143 6.47 -6.92 21.74
CA ALA A 143 6.56 -6.63 20.32
C ALA A 143 5.87 -5.30 19.95
N ALA A 144 4.73 -5.00 20.56
CA ALA A 144 4.03 -3.72 20.36
C ALA A 144 4.90 -2.51 20.72
N LYS A 145 5.65 -2.59 21.84
CA LYS A 145 6.54 -1.50 22.28
C LYS A 145 7.76 -1.37 21.36
N SER A 146 8.48 -2.49 21.09
CA SER A 146 9.67 -2.45 20.24
C SER A 146 9.35 -1.97 18.83
N ARG A 147 8.26 -2.43 18.25
CA ARG A 147 7.79 -1.97 16.94
C ARG A 147 7.45 -0.47 16.95
N LYS A 148 6.76 0.00 18.01
CA LYS A 148 6.44 1.43 18.14
C LYS A 148 7.70 2.29 18.23
N ILE A 149 8.71 1.84 18.99
CA ILE A 149 10.01 2.50 19.06
C ILE A 149 10.61 2.59 17.65
N ILE A 150 10.86 1.47 16.99
CA ILE A 150 11.56 1.45 15.71
C ILE A 150 10.81 2.20 14.61
N ILE A 151 9.49 2.07 14.51
CA ILE A 151 8.69 2.84 13.56
C ILE A 151 8.86 4.34 13.81
N THR A 152 8.80 4.78 15.07
CA THR A 152 8.97 6.21 15.40
C THR A 152 10.37 6.71 15.08
N LEU A 153 11.42 5.88 15.28
CA LEU A 153 12.79 6.26 14.90
C LEU A 153 12.92 6.40 13.37
N LEU A 154 12.38 5.46 12.61
CA LEU A 154 12.35 5.52 11.14
C LEU A 154 11.56 6.74 10.62
N GLU A 155 10.44 7.08 11.27
CA GLU A 155 9.66 8.28 10.96
C GLU A 155 10.48 9.56 11.19
N ARG A 156 11.20 9.66 12.30
CA ARG A 156 11.99 10.85 12.67
C ARG A 156 13.12 11.17 11.69
N ILE A 157 13.69 10.15 11.07
CA ILE A 157 14.77 10.33 10.07
C ILE A 157 14.23 10.27 8.62
N GLY A 158 12.92 10.27 8.44
CA GLY A 158 12.30 10.29 7.10
C GLY A 158 12.39 8.99 6.30
N LEU A 159 12.85 7.89 6.90
CA LEU A 159 12.92 6.57 6.25
C LEU A 159 11.60 5.81 6.27
N PHE A 160 10.72 6.17 7.16
CA PHE A 160 9.33 5.73 7.18
C PHE A 160 8.45 6.98 7.23
N SER A 161 8.01 7.41 6.06
CA SER A 161 6.88 8.34 5.98
C SER A 161 5.61 7.52 6.06
N CYS A 162 4.66 7.96 6.87
CA CYS A 162 3.35 7.33 6.97
C CYS A 162 2.66 7.27 5.61
N PHE A 163 3.08 8.11 4.67
CA PHE A 163 2.49 8.28 3.34
C PHE A 163 3.44 7.96 2.18
N ASP A 164 4.78 7.89 2.38
CA ASP A 164 5.72 7.64 1.29
C ASP A 164 6.14 6.16 1.21
N LYS A 165 6.24 5.64 -0.02
CA LYS A 165 6.51 4.23 -0.36
C LYS A 165 7.79 4.02 -1.16
N ASN A 166 8.55 5.08 -1.40
CA ASN A 166 9.83 4.98 -2.09
C ASN A 166 10.97 4.57 -1.16
N SER A 167 10.74 4.57 0.15
CA SER A 167 11.66 4.02 1.14
C SER A 167 12.03 2.57 0.83
N SER A 168 13.27 2.19 1.02
CA SER A 168 13.70 0.81 0.94
C SER A 168 13.23 -0.02 2.13
N PHE A 169 12.81 0.60 3.22
CA PHE A 169 12.21 -0.08 4.36
C PHE A 169 10.96 -0.87 3.94
N ASP A 170 10.98 -2.18 4.14
CA ASP A 170 9.87 -3.07 3.78
C ASP A 170 9.01 -3.43 4.98
N ARG A 171 9.61 -3.90 6.06
CA ARG A 171 8.90 -4.36 7.26
C ARG A 171 9.78 -4.53 8.47
N LEU A 172 9.14 -4.81 9.60
CA LEU A 172 9.79 -5.27 10.83
C LEU A 172 9.61 -6.77 11.05
N PHE A 173 10.52 -7.36 11.78
CA PHE A 173 10.42 -8.70 12.33
C PHE A 173 10.62 -8.64 13.86
N PRO A 174 9.55 -8.86 14.67
CA PRO A 174 8.18 -9.21 14.29
C PRO A 174 7.44 -8.08 13.58
N ASN A 175 6.50 -8.44 12.67
CA ASN A 175 5.65 -7.50 11.95
C ASN A 175 4.25 -7.33 12.59
N GLN A 176 4.02 -7.92 13.73
CA GLN A 176 2.73 -7.95 14.42
C GLN A 176 2.93 -7.60 15.90
N ASP A 177 1.96 -6.92 16.49
CA ASP A 177 1.96 -6.59 17.92
C ASP A 177 1.58 -7.79 18.78
N SER A 178 0.74 -8.68 18.22
CA SER A 178 0.24 -9.88 18.88
C SER A 178 -0.07 -10.98 17.88
N LEU A 179 -0.11 -12.23 18.36
CA LEU A 179 -0.57 -13.37 17.58
C LEU A 179 -2.09 -13.33 17.42
N SER A 180 -2.58 -13.48 16.18
CA SER A 180 -4.02 -13.49 15.88
C SER A 180 -4.73 -14.80 16.20
N GLY A 181 -4.00 -15.80 16.78
CA GLY A 181 -4.51 -17.16 16.98
C GLY A 181 -4.53 -18.00 15.70
N LYS A 182 -4.29 -17.40 14.54
CA LYS A 182 -4.20 -18.11 13.25
C LYS A 182 -2.76 -18.06 12.72
N GLY A 183 -2.05 -19.20 12.80
CA GLY A 183 -0.66 -19.31 12.34
C GLY A 183 0.40 -18.86 13.36
N PHE A 184 1.64 -18.72 12.90
CA PHE A 184 2.82 -18.53 13.76
C PHE A 184 3.38 -17.10 13.70
N GLY A 185 2.76 -16.21 12.97
CA GLY A 185 3.27 -14.88 12.68
C GLY A 185 4.17 -14.83 11.43
N ASN A 186 4.84 -13.71 11.20
CA ASN A 186 5.83 -13.60 10.12
C ASN A 186 7.16 -14.24 10.56
N LEU A 187 7.90 -14.75 9.59
CA LEU A 187 9.21 -15.34 9.83
C LEU A 187 10.34 -14.49 9.22
N ILE A 188 11.52 -14.54 9.83
CA ILE A 188 12.76 -14.01 9.29
C ILE A 188 13.72 -15.15 8.96
N ALA A 189 14.46 -15.02 7.85
CA ALA A 189 15.53 -15.93 7.49
C ALA A 189 16.66 -15.85 8.51
N MET A 190 17.20 -16.97 8.97
CA MET A 190 18.37 -16.96 9.87
C MET A 190 19.64 -16.57 9.09
N PRO A 191 20.52 -15.77 9.67
CA PRO A 191 21.79 -15.41 9.06
C PRO A 191 22.82 -16.57 9.13
N LEU A 192 23.95 -16.36 8.45
CA LEU A 192 25.14 -17.23 8.46
C LEU A 192 24.94 -18.62 7.85
N ASN A 193 24.02 -18.78 6.91
CA ASN A 193 24.02 -19.98 6.07
C ASN A 193 25.30 -20.02 5.23
N LYS A 194 26.08 -21.10 5.34
CA LYS A 194 27.41 -21.21 4.74
C LYS A 194 27.42 -20.91 3.24
N LEU A 195 26.49 -21.48 2.46
CA LEU A 195 26.44 -21.30 1.01
C LEU A 195 26.15 -19.86 0.59
N CYS A 196 25.49 -19.09 1.45
CA CYS A 196 25.22 -17.66 1.21
C CYS A 196 26.38 -16.79 1.73
N ALA A 197 26.94 -17.13 2.89
CA ALA A 197 28.04 -16.42 3.51
C ALA A 197 29.32 -16.47 2.66
N GLU A 198 29.61 -17.59 2.02
CA GLU A 198 30.72 -17.73 1.06
C GLU A 198 30.60 -16.77 -0.14
N LYS A 199 29.38 -16.32 -0.46
CA LYS A 199 29.11 -15.31 -1.48
C LYS A 199 29.06 -13.89 -0.93
N GLY A 200 29.39 -13.70 0.35
CA GLY A 200 29.30 -12.41 1.04
C GLY A 200 27.87 -11.95 1.36
N ASN A 201 26.89 -12.87 1.34
CA ASN A 201 25.48 -12.61 1.64
C ASN A 201 25.03 -13.34 2.90
N ASN A 202 23.89 -12.95 3.49
CA ASN A 202 23.34 -13.58 4.69
C ASN A 202 24.35 -13.58 5.86
N CYS A 203 25.12 -12.51 5.96
CA CYS A 203 26.18 -12.32 6.95
C CYS A 203 26.24 -10.86 7.40
N PHE A 204 26.80 -10.64 8.57
CA PHE A 204 27.01 -9.29 9.09
C PHE A 204 28.15 -8.61 8.33
N ILE A 205 27.94 -7.35 8.01
CA ILE A 205 28.83 -6.53 7.20
C ILE A 205 29.18 -5.22 7.93
N ASN A 206 30.37 -4.72 7.65
CA ASN A 206 30.73 -3.38 8.08
C ASN A 206 29.90 -2.34 7.29
N PRO A 207 29.17 -1.44 7.95
CA PRO A 207 28.29 -0.49 7.27
C PRO A 207 29.03 0.54 6.39
N GLU A 208 30.33 0.81 6.66
CA GLU A 208 31.12 1.76 5.88
C GLU A 208 31.71 1.12 4.63
N THR A 209 32.40 -0.01 4.81
CA THR A 209 33.09 -0.70 3.72
C THR A 209 32.21 -1.64 2.92
N LEU A 210 31.07 -2.03 3.49
CA LEU A 210 30.16 -3.06 2.99
C LEU A 210 30.79 -4.44 2.86
N ALA A 211 31.97 -4.63 3.42
CA ALA A 211 32.63 -5.94 3.45
C ALA A 211 32.07 -6.79 4.60
N PRO A 212 31.89 -8.11 4.39
CA PRO A 212 31.61 -9.03 5.49
C PRO A 212 32.72 -8.98 6.54
N TYR A 213 32.36 -9.06 7.82
CA TYR A 213 33.36 -9.26 8.87
C TYR A 213 34.09 -10.59 8.62
N GLN A 214 35.42 -10.58 8.71
CA GLN A 214 36.24 -11.74 8.42
C GLN A 214 35.93 -12.93 9.35
N ASP A 215 35.74 -12.64 10.64
CA ASP A 215 35.29 -13.61 11.63
C ASP A 215 33.90 -13.22 12.14
N GLN A 216 32.89 -13.87 11.57
CA GLN A 216 31.50 -13.66 11.95
C GLN A 216 31.22 -14.10 13.39
N TRP A 217 31.94 -15.12 13.89
CA TRP A 217 31.74 -15.60 15.25
C TRP A 217 32.33 -14.66 16.29
N ALA A 218 33.51 -14.12 16.05
CA ALA A 218 34.08 -13.09 16.89
C ALA A 218 33.19 -11.83 16.89
N PHE A 219 32.64 -11.46 15.74
CA PHE A 219 31.66 -10.38 15.65
C PHE A 219 30.42 -10.65 16.49
N LEU A 220 29.80 -11.84 16.38
CA LEU A 220 28.62 -12.22 17.15
C LEU A 220 28.87 -12.22 18.66
N GLN A 221 30.09 -12.60 19.11
CA GLN A 221 30.48 -12.56 20.53
C GLN A 221 30.51 -11.13 21.06
N GLY A 222 30.82 -10.14 20.21
CA GLY A 222 30.86 -8.72 20.55
C GLY A 222 29.50 -8.02 20.51
N ILE A 223 28.42 -8.69 20.10
CA ILE A 223 27.09 -8.09 20.02
C ILE A 223 26.58 -7.71 21.42
N GLN A 224 26.29 -6.41 21.57
CA GLN A 224 25.62 -5.88 22.74
C GLN A 224 24.09 -5.99 22.58
N ARG A 225 23.39 -6.02 23.68
CA ARG A 225 21.93 -6.14 23.74
C ARG A 225 21.36 -4.90 24.40
N ALA A 226 20.26 -4.37 23.85
CA ALA A 226 19.54 -3.28 24.47
C ALA A 226 18.87 -3.77 25.76
N SER A 227 19.02 -3.00 26.84
CA SER A 227 18.36 -3.32 28.12
C SER A 227 16.88 -2.97 28.08
N VAL A 228 16.09 -3.67 28.87
CA VAL A 228 14.64 -3.37 29.02
C VAL A 228 14.46 -1.95 29.54
N THR A 229 15.29 -1.54 30.50
CA THR A 229 15.25 -0.17 31.05
C THR A 229 15.47 0.89 29.98
N GLN A 230 16.44 0.69 29.11
CA GLN A 230 16.75 1.61 27.99
C GLN A 230 15.58 1.68 27.01
N LEU A 231 15.00 0.53 26.66
CA LEU A 231 13.87 0.46 25.74
C LEU A 231 12.60 1.12 26.34
N ASP A 232 12.34 0.89 27.63
CA ASP A 232 11.21 1.51 28.31
C ASP A 232 11.38 3.04 28.46
N GLN A 233 12.59 3.50 28.77
CA GLN A 233 12.89 4.94 28.80
C GLN A 233 12.66 5.60 27.43
N LEU A 234 13.11 4.96 26.37
CA LEU A 234 12.89 5.46 25.01
C LEU A 234 11.41 5.42 24.62
N TYR A 235 10.69 4.36 24.99
CA TYR A 235 9.25 4.25 24.76
C TYR A 235 8.50 5.36 25.49
N GLU A 236 8.81 5.61 26.77
CA GLU A 236 8.21 6.69 27.56
C GLU A 236 8.51 8.08 26.96
N GLN A 237 9.74 8.31 26.50
CA GLN A 237 10.09 9.55 25.81
C GLN A 237 9.28 9.74 24.53
N ILE A 238 9.08 8.67 23.76
CA ILE A 238 8.24 8.69 22.56
C ILE A 238 6.78 9.02 22.93
N LEU A 239 6.24 8.38 23.98
CA LEU A 239 4.88 8.66 24.43
C LEU A 239 4.73 10.09 24.93
N LYS A 240 5.70 10.62 25.69
CA LYS A 240 5.72 12.01 26.14
C LYS A 240 5.78 12.98 24.96
N THR A 241 6.62 12.72 23.98
CA THR A 241 6.71 13.55 22.76
C THR A 241 5.41 13.50 21.98
N MET A 242 4.76 12.33 21.88
CA MET A 242 3.44 12.19 21.28
C MET A 242 2.33 12.83 22.12
N GLY A 243 2.43 12.76 23.43
CA GLY A 243 1.56 13.47 24.39
C GLY A 243 1.74 14.98 24.28
N LEU A 244 2.97 15.47 24.25
CA LEU A 244 3.30 16.88 24.01
C LEU A 244 2.88 17.35 22.62
N GLN A 245 2.99 16.51 21.59
CA GLN A 245 2.39 16.80 20.28
C GLN A 245 0.86 16.78 20.32
N LYS A 246 0.27 15.98 21.19
CA LYS A 246 -1.17 16.01 21.47
C LYS A 246 -1.54 17.26 22.28
N ASP A 247 -0.70 17.66 23.22
CA ASP A 247 -0.83 18.89 24.00
C ASP A 247 -0.42 20.13 23.18
N LEU A 248 0.59 20.03 22.30
CA LEU A 248 0.91 21.08 21.32
C LEU A 248 -0.10 21.17 20.18
N ARG A 249 -0.83 20.10 19.91
CA ARG A 249 -2.02 20.11 19.04
C ARG A 249 -3.27 20.60 19.79
N ASN A 250 -3.21 20.67 21.12
CA ASN A 250 -4.18 21.30 22.00
C ASN A 250 -3.72 22.70 22.48
N HIS A 251 -2.50 23.19 22.13
CA HIS A 251 -2.09 24.57 22.31
C HIS A 251 -2.53 25.42 21.11
N PRO A 252 -2.86 26.69 21.36
CA PRO A 252 -3.83 27.39 20.56
C PRO A 252 -3.46 27.33 19.09
N THR A 253 -4.26 26.62 18.35
CA THR A 253 -4.49 26.84 16.93
C THR A 253 -4.58 28.35 16.71
N PRO A 254 -4.01 28.88 15.62
CA PRO A 254 -4.28 30.24 15.27
C PRO A 254 -5.81 30.41 15.24
N GLU A 255 -6.30 31.29 16.02
CA GLU A 255 -7.63 31.80 16.33
C GLU A 255 -8.91 31.03 15.97
N THR A 256 -8.87 29.93 15.26
CA THR A 256 -10.06 29.13 14.88
C THR A 256 -9.83 27.64 14.97
N GLY A 257 -9.25 27.02 15.91
CA GLY A 257 -9.19 25.57 16.25
C GLY A 257 -9.71 24.50 15.27
N LYS A 258 -10.02 24.87 14.04
CA LYS A 258 -10.72 24.11 13.01
C LYS A 258 -9.78 23.68 11.88
N ILE A 259 -9.95 22.45 11.43
CA ILE A 259 -9.22 21.94 10.26
C ILE A 259 -9.77 22.68 9.02
N GLN A 260 -8.88 23.23 8.21
CA GLN A 260 -9.29 23.76 6.92
C GLN A 260 -9.36 22.62 5.90
N ILE A 261 -10.52 22.43 5.30
CA ILE A 261 -10.77 21.43 4.25
C ILE A 261 -11.25 22.17 3.00
N GLU A 262 -10.42 22.19 1.99
CA GLU A 262 -10.73 22.82 0.72
C GLU A 262 -11.04 21.74 -0.33
N LEU A 263 -12.16 21.86 -1.01
CA LEU A 263 -12.57 21.01 -2.10
C LEU A 263 -12.36 21.73 -3.45
N GLY A 264 -11.24 21.43 -4.07
CA GLY A 264 -10.91 21.91 -5.41
C GLY A 264 -10.79 20.77 -6.41
N GLN A 265 -9.65 20.67 -7.04
CA GLN A 265 -9.25 19.53 -7.88
C GLN A 265 -9.11 18.25 -7.07
N ALA A 266 -8.54 18.39 -5.90
CA ALA A 266 -8.39 17.40 -4.86
C ALA A 266 -9.09 17.92 -3.59
N VAL A 267 -9.04 17.17 -2.53
CA VAL A 267 -9.31 17.67 -1.18
C VAL A 267 -7.98 18.05 -0.56
N THR A 268 -7.83 19.30 -0.18
CA THR A 268 -6.67 19.82 0.53
C THR A 268 -7.01 19.99 2.00
N ILE A 269 -6.22 19.43 2.89
CA ILE A 269 -6.43 19.48 4.34
C ILE A 269 -5.19 20.06 4.98
N THR A 270 -5.33 21.03 5.88
CA THR A 270 -4.20 21.63 6.61
C THR A 270 -3.53 20.60 7.51
N LYS A 271 -2.23 20.42 7.36
CA LYS A 271 -1.44 19.39 8.07
C LYS A 271 -1.22 19.73 9.55
N SER A 272 -0.98 20.99 9.87
CA SER A 272 -0.66 21.46 11.22
C SER A 272 -1.76 21.19 12.25
N ALA A 273 -3.00 21.12 11.82
CA ALA A 273 -4.17 20.86 12.66
C ALA A 273 -4.79 19.45 12.47
N LEU A 274 -4.12 18.55 11.74
CA LEU A 274 -4.67 17.24 11.38
C LEU A 274 -4.71 16.29 12.59
N PRO A 275 -5.89 15.94 13.14
CA PRO A 275 -5.98 15.05 14.30
C PRO A 275 -5.57 13.62 13.93
N LEU A 276 -4.93 12.92 14.86
CA LEU A 276 -4.48 11.54 14.68
C LEU A 276 -5.60 10.57 14.21
N PRO A 277 -6.84 10.65 14.70
CA PRO A 277 -7.92 9.81 14.17
C PRO A 277 -8.19 10.03 12.69
N LEU A 278 -8.23 11.29 12.23
CA LEU A 278 -8.43 11.60 10.81
C LEU A 278 -7.23 11.18 9.97
N PHE A 279 -6.02 11.38 10.48
CA PHE A 279 -4.80 10.90 9.85
C PHE A 279 -4.84 9.38 9.61
N ASN A 280 -5.17 8.59 10.63
CA ASN A 280 -5.29 7.14 10.51
C ASN A 280 -6.39 6.73 9.54
N PHE A 281 -7.54 7.39 9.58
CA PHE A 281 -8.63 7.16 8.64
C PHE A 281 -8.20 7.37 7.18
N LEU A 282 -7.46 8.46 6.90
CA LEU A 282 -6.94 8.74 5.56
C LEU A 282 -5.90 7.70 5.13
N LYS A 283 -4.99 7.34 6.03
CA LYS A 283 -3.95 6.34 5.77
C LYS A 283 -4.56 4.98 5.43
N ASP A 284 -5.52 4.51 6.21
CA ASP A 284 -6.15 3.21 6.01
C ASP A 284 -7.04 3.19 4.75
N GLY A 285 -7.75 4.28 4.50
CA GLY A 285 -8.66 4.40 3.37
C GLY A 285 -7.99 4.64 2.01
N LEU A 286 -6.76 5.18 2.00
CA LEU A 286 -6.08 5.61 0.77
C LEU A 286 -4.78 4.84 0.47
N ASN A 287 -4.34 3.96 1.37
CA ASN A 287 -3.21 3.07 1.19
C ASN A 287 -3.69 1.62 1.11
N PHE A 288 -3.98 1.12 -0.06
CA PHE A 288 -4.42 -0.26 -0.24
C PHE A 288 -3.49 -1.06 -1.15
N PRO A 289 -3.41 -2.39 -0.91
CA PRO A 289 -2.50 -3.25 -1.67
C PRO A 289 -2.82 -3.21 -3.17
N SER A 290 -1.78 -3.17 -4.00
CA SER A 290 -1.93 -3.34 -5.44
C SER A 290 -2.42 -4.75 -5.74
N SER A 291 -3.57 -4.85 -6.41
CA SER A 291 -4.12 -6.14 -6.84
C SER A 291 -3.16 -6.89 -7.77
N GLU A 292 -2.45 -6.17 -8.64
CA GLU A 292 -1.44 -6.73 -9.53
C GLU A 292 -0.27 -7.36 -8.74
N TYR A 293 0.25 -6.64 -7.74
CA TYR A 293 1.29 -7.17 -6.86
C TYR A 293 0.82 -8.42 -6.11
N VAL A 294 -0.39 -8.37 -5.53
CA VAL A 294 -0.97 -9.50 -4.79
C VAL A 294 -1.17 -10.72 -5.71
N ILE A 295 -1.67 -10.51 -6.93
CA ILE A 295 -1.87 -11.60 -7.90
C ILE A 295 -0.52 -12.15 -8.35
N LYS A 296 0.46 -11.32 -8.73
CA LYS A 296 1.79 -11.77 -9.10
C LYS A 296 2.44 -12.57 -7.97
N LYS A 297 2.33 -12.10 -6.73
CA LYS A 297 2.84 -12.80 -5.54
C LYS A 297 2.15 -14.15 -5.33
N LYS A 298 0.81 -14.21 -5.45
CA LYS A 298 0.04 -15.48 -5.34
C LYS A 298 0.40 -16.48 -6.44
N LEU A 299 0.68 -15.99 -7.64
CA LEU A 299 1.07 -16.83 -8.78
C LEU A 299 2.56 -17.19 -8.79
N GLY A 300 3.34 -16.73 -7.81
CA GLY A 300 4.79 -16.93 -7.75
C GLY A 300 5.57 -16.25 -8.89
N LYS A 301 4.97 -15.23 -9.53
CA LYS A 301 5.62 -14.43 -10.58
C LYS A 301 6.50 -13.36 -9.94
N SER A 302 7.52 -12.89 -10.68
CA SER A 302 8.34 -11.76 -10.26
C SER A 302 7.46 -10.55 -9.98
N THR A 303 7.62 -9.97 -8.79
CA THR A 303 6.96 -8.71 -8.40
C THR A 303 7.84 -7.49 -8.64
N TRP A 304 8.99 -7.69 -9.27
CA TRP A 304 9.96 -6.64 -9.58
C TRP A 304 9.31 -5.57 -10.47
N GLY A 305 9.48 -4.29 -10.11
CA GLY A 305 8.86 -3.17 -10.81
C GLY A 305 7.34 -3.01 -10.59
N SER A 306 6.70 -3.85 -9.76
CA SER A 306 5.29 -3.70 -9.41
C SER A 306 5.12 -2.92 -8.11
N GLU A 307 4.33 -1.87 -8.14
CA GLU A 307 3.96 -1.14 -6.92
C GLU A 307 3.22 -2.06 -5.95
N ARG A 308 3.67 -2.12 -4.70
CA ARG A 308 3.10 -2.99 -3.67
C ARG A 308 1.78 -2.46 -3.11
N TYR A 309 1.68 -1.15 -3.02
CA TYR A 309 0.50 -0.43 -2.56
C TYR A 309 0.21 0.75 -3.49
N PHE A 310 -1.05 1.08 -3.63
CA PHE A 310 -1.45 2.34 -4.21
C PHE A 310 -1.51 3.39 -3.11
N ASN A 311 -0.75 4.47 -3.25
CA ASN A 311 -0.83 5.64 -2.40
C ASN A 311 -1.56 6.76 -3.14
N PHE A 312 -2.67 7.22 -2.58
CA PHE A 312 -3.45 8.32 -3.11
C PHE A 312 -3.36 9.57 -2.24
N ILE A 313 -2.40 9.63 -1.33
CA ILE A 313 -2.14 10.78 -0.49
C ILE A 313 -0.88 11.45 -1.02
N GLU A 314 -0.99 12.75 -1.34
CA GLU A 314 0.15 13.61 -1.62
C GLU A 314 0.35 14.53 -0.42
N GLU A 315 1.58 14.73 0.00
CA GLU A 315 1.93 15.49 1.18
C GLU A 315 2.86 16.64 0.79
N THR A 316 2.53 17.85 1.22
CA THR A 316 3.40 19.02 1.16
C THR A 316 3.84 19.42 2.57
N ALA A 317 4.61 20.49 2.71
CA ALA A 317 4.97 21.01 4.03
C ALA A 317 3.74 21.33 4.88
N ASP A 318 2.70 21.95 4.28
CA ASP A 318 1.56 22.51 5.00
C ASP A 318 0.26 21.75 4.81
N PHE A 319 0.15 20.89 3.78
CA PHE A 319 -1.09 20.28 3.38
C PHE A 319 -0.98 18.77 3.13
N VAL A 320 -2.08 18.09 3.40
CA VAL A 320 -2.37 16.73 2.95
C VAL A 320 -3.37 16.82 1.80
N ILE A 321 -3.02 16.30 0.64
CA ILE A 321 -3.81 16.34 -0.58
C ILE A 321 -4.30 14.94 -0.89
N ILE A 322 -5.61 14.78 -1.00
CA ILE A 322 -6.25 13.47 -1.22
C ILE A 322 -7.25 13.53 -2.38
N PRO A 323 -7.61 12.38 -2.97
CA PRO A 323 -8.55 12.34 -4.06
C PRO A 323 -9.89 12.98 -3.69
N ARG A 324 -10.42 13.81 -4.60
CA ARG A 324 -11.69 14.51 -4.44
C ARG A 324 -12.87 13.61 -4.04
N GLY A 325 -12.88 12.34 -4.47
CA GLY A 325 -13.91 11.38 -4.10
C GLY A 325 -13.99 11.06 -2.62
N MET A 326 -12.96 11.39 -1.85
CA MET A 326 -12.94 11.21 -0.40
C MET A 326 -13.61 12.35 0.39
N ALA A 327 -13.95 13.48 -0.25
CA ALA A 327 -14.54 14.63 0.43
C ALA A 327 -15.72 14.27 1.34
N GLY A 328 -16.71 13.57 0.79
CA GLY A 328 -17.89 13.14 1.57
C GLY A 328 -17.57 12.19 2.72
N SER A 329 -16.56 11.33 2.57
CA SER A 329 -16.13 10.39 3.62
C SER A 329 -15.37 11.13 4.73
N VAL A 330 -14.51 12.08 4.35
CA VAL A 330 -13.76 12.93 5.30
C VAL A 330 -14.73 13.78 6.13
N LEU A 331 -15.65 14.50 5.49
CA LEU A 331 -16.62 15.34 6.18
C LEU A 331 -17.54 14.54 7.11
N ARG A 332 -17.92 13.32 6.71
CA ARG A 332 -18.68 12.40 7.57
C ARG A 332 -17.84 11.96 8.75
N PHE A 333 -16.60 11.51 8.51
CA PHE A 333 -15.68 11.10 9.57
C PHE A 333 -15.45 12.23 10.59
N CYS A 334 -15.25 13.47 10.14
CA CYS A 334 -15.11 14.63 11.02
C CYS A 334 -16.35 14.82 11.89
N ARG A 335 -17.55 14.75 11.31
CA ARG A 335 -18.82 14.86 12.08
C ARG A 335 -18.99 13.74 13.08
N ASP A 336 -18.74 12.49 12.67
CA ASP A 336 -18.94 11.31 13.52
C ASP A 336 -17.94 11.26 14.70
N ASN A 337 -16.80 11.93 14.58
CA ASN A 337 -15.75 12.01 15.59
C ASN A 337 -15.64 13.39 16.25
N SER A 338 -16.63 14.27 16.09
CA SER A 338 -16.67 15.61 16.68
C SER A 338 -15.42 16.45 16.38
N ILE A 339 -14.84 16.28 15.17
CA ILE A 339 -13.71 17.05 14.71
C ILE A 339 -14.25 18.32 14.05
N GLU A 340 -13.91 19.49 14.59
CA GLU A 340 -14.30 20.76 14.03
C GLU A 340 -13.52 21.07 12.75
N TYR A 341 -14.21 21.54 11.72
CA TYR A 341 -13.60 21.90 10.42
C TYR A 341 -14.32 23.08 9.79
N ASP A 342 -13.57 23.85 9.00
CA ASP A 342 -14.09 24.80 8.04
C ASP A 342 -13.98 24.18 6.64
N PHE A 343 -15.07 24.22 5.89
CA PHE A 343 -15.15 23.63 4.57
C PHE A 343 -15.38 24.72 3.52
N SER A 344 -14.48 24.80 2.54
CA SER A 344 -14.65 25.63 1.36
C SER A 344 -14.76 24.80 0.08
N ASP A 345 -15.69 25.19 -0.79
CA ASP A 345 -15.87 24.56 -2.10
C ASP A 345 -15.36 25.51 -3.19
N GLU A 346 -14.09 25.32 -3.56
CA GLU A 346 -13.38 26.13 -4.55
C GLU A 346 -13.52 25.60 -5.98
N ARG A 347 -14.46 24.67 -6.20
CA ARG A 347 -14.68 24.11 -7.53
C ARG A 347 -15.29 25.14 -8.47
N LYS A 348 -14.62 25.39 -9.59
CA LYS A 348 -15.12 26.28 -10.64
C LYS A 348 -16.29 25.62 -11.36
N LYS A 349 -17.31 26.40 -11.70
CA LYS A 349 -18.43 25.95 -12.55
C LYS A 349 -18.05 26.11 -14.02
N VAL A 350 -18.40 25.13 -14.85
CA VAL A 350 -18.32 25.22 -16.32
C VAL A 350 -19.55 25.90 -16.81
N GLU A 351 -19.43 26.67 -17.90
CA GLU A 351 -20.58 27.23 -18.59
C GLU A 351 -21.58 26.14 -18.97
N PRO A 352 -22.85 26.27 -18.58
CA PRO A 352 -23.86 25.27 -18.87
C PRO A 352 -24.12 25.14 -20.37
N VAL A 353 -24.47 23.93 -20.79
CA VAL A 353 -24.92 23.64 -22.16
C VAL A 353 -26.26 22.93 -22.10
N SER A 354 -27.16 23.27 -23.02
CA SER A 354 -28.49 22.69 -23.02
C SER A 354 -28.50 21.33 -23.70
N PHE A 355 -29.15 20.40 -23.05
CA PHE A 355 -29.48 19.07 -23.61
C PHE A 355 -30.98 18.84 -23.51
N THR A 356 -31.54 18.26 -24.56
CA THR A 356 -32.92 17.76 -24.56
C THR A 356 -32.88 16.26 -24.73
N MET A 357 -33.50 15.53 -23.82
CA MET A 357 -33.60 14.07 -23.90
C MET A 357 -34.99 13.65 -23.45
N ASP A 358 -35.82 13.24 -24.40
CA ASP A 358 -37.14 12.65 -24.14
C ASP A 358 -37.02 11.14 -24.27
N VAL A 359 -36.94 10.44 -23.13
CA VAL A 359 -36.82 8.99 -23.08
C VAL A 359 -37.55 8.44 -21.87
N GLN A 360 -38.37 7.42 -22.10
CA GLN A 360 -38.97 6.65 -21.01
C GLN A 360 -37.94 5.69 -20.41
N LEU A 361 -37.49 5.99 -19.21
CA LEU A 361 -36.57 5.14 -18.47
C LEU A 361 -37.30 3.98 -17.84
N ARG A 362 -36.70 2.79 -17.85
CA ARG A 362 -37.15 1.62 -17.06
C ARG A 362 -36.91 1.89 -15.57
N ASP A 363 -37.59 1.20 -14.67
CA ASP A 363 -37.57 1.49 -13.24
C ASP A 363 -36.15 1.40 -12.64
N HIS A 364 -35.37 0.40 -13.00
CA HIS A 364 -33.99 0.28 -12.57
C HIS A 364 -33.09 1.44 -13.09
N GLN A 365 -33.37 1.99 -14.27
CA GLN A 365 -32.67 3.13 -14.84
C GLN A 365 -33.06 4.42 -14.10
N LYS A 366 -34.34 4.59 -13.77
CA LYS A 366 -34.82 5.72 -12.94
C LYS A 366 -34.10 5.75 -11.58
N LEU A 367 -34.00 4.58 -10.92
CA LEU A 367 -33.29 4.45 -9.65
C LEU A 367 -31.81 4.84 -9.77
N ALA A 368 -31.12 4.37 -10.83
CA ALA A 368 -29.73 4.71 -11.07
C ALA A 368 -29.51 6.21 -11.31
N VAL A 369 -30.37 6.84 -12.13
CA VAL A 369 -30.32 8.28 -12.39
C VAL A 369 -30.59 9.08 -11.12
N ALA A 370 -31.63 8.70 -10.34
CA ALA A 370 -31.97 9.36 -9.08
C ALA A 370 -30.84 9.24 -8.02
N ALA A 371 -30.17 8.09 -7.98
CA ALA A 371 -29.00 7.92 -7.12
C ALA A 371 -27.82 8.80 -7.56
N ALA A 372 -27.57 8.89 -8.86
CA ALA A 372 -26.53 9.73 -9.44
C ALA A 372 -26.79 11.23 -9.25
N ALA A 373 -28.04 11.67 -9.26
CA ALA A 373 -28.41 13.06 -9.03
C ALA A 373 -27.97 13.59 -7.65
N LYS A 374 -27.92 12.71 -6.65
CA LYS A 374 -27.55 13.01 -5.25
C LYS A 374 -26.02 13.04 -4.99
N LYS A 375 -25.22 12.70 -5.98
CA LYS A 375 -23.76 12.50 -5.82
C LYS A 375 -23.00 13.23 -6.92
N ASP A 376 -21.81 13.73 -6.58
CA ASP A 376 -20.88 14.28 -7.56
C ASP A 376 -19.98 13.23 -8.20
N MET A 377 -19.86 12.06 -7.56
CA MET A 377 -19.09 10.92 -8.06
C MET A 377 -19.76 9.60 -7.67
N GLY A 378 -19.66 8.59 -8.53
CA GLY A 378 -20.20 7.28 -8.25
C GLY A 378 -19.80 6.23 -9.28
N VAL A 379 -20.12 4.99 -8.96
CA VAL A 379 -20.00 3.82 -9.86
C VAL A 379 -21.38 3.22 -9.99
N ILE A 380 -21.84 3.06 -11.24
CA ILE A 380 -23.07 2.32 -11.56
C ILE A 380 -22.66 0.95 -12.09
N VAL A 381 -22.96 -0.08 -11.32
CA VAL A 381 -22.72 -1.47 -11.71
C VAL A 381 -24.03 -2.07 -12.19
N ALA A 382 -24.05 -2.56 -13.42
CA ALA A 382 -25.25 -3.16 -14.00
C ALA A 382 -24.88 -4.20 -15.07
N PRO A 383 -25.66 -5.29 -15.22
CA PRO A 383 -25.44 -6.32 -16.23
C PRO A 383 -25.39 -5.77 -17.67
N PRO A 384 -24.76 -6.49 -18.61
CA PRO A 384 -24.89 -6.18 -20.04
C PRO A 384 -26.33 -6.10 -20.48
N GLY A 385 -26.65 -5.22 -21.42
CA GLY A 385 -28.04 -5.07 -21.95
C GLY A 385 -29.00 -4.25 -21.08
N THR A 386 -28.65 -3.83 -19.89
CA THR A 386 -29.51 -3.00 -19.00
C THR A 386 -29.68 -1.56 -19.46
N GLY A 387 -28.98 -1.15 -20.51
CA GLY A 387 -29.05 0.22 -21.04
C GLY A 387 -28.19 1.23 -20.27
N LYS A 388 -27.01 0.83 -19.79
CA LYS A 388 -26.02 1.72 -19.12
C LYS A 388 -25.77 3.01 -19.89
N THR A 389 -25.64 2.92 -21.21
CA THR A 389 -25.44 4.08 -22.09
C THR A 389 -26.59 5.10 -21.99
N ILE A 390 -27.85 4.60 -21.93
CA ILE A 390 -29.02 5.47 -21.78
C ILE A 390 -29.01 6.18 -20.43
N VAL A 391 -28.67 5.47 -19.36
CA VAL A 391 -28.49 6.05 -18.02
C VAL A 391 -27.40 7.13 -18.04
N GLY A 392 -26.27 6.85 -18.69
CA GLY A 392 -25.17 7.82 -18.84
C GLY A 392 -25.61 9.08 -19.60
N LEU A 393 -26.32 8.92 -20.72
CA LEU A 393 -26.83 10.06 -21.51
C LEU A 393 -27.86 10.88 -20.70
N LYS A 394 -28.76 10.19 -19.96
CA LYS A 394 -29.74 10.90 -19.13
C LYS A 394 -29.04 11.70 -18.01
N ILE A 395 -28.01 11.18 -17.40
CA ILE A 395 -27.23 11.90 -16.40
C ILE A 395 -26.52 13.12 -17.02
N ILE A 396 -25.94 12.99 -18.23
CA ILE A 396 -25.35 14.12 -18.97
C ILE A 396 -26.45 15.18 -19.23
N ALA A 397 -27.59 14.75 -19.72
CA ALA A 397 -28.70 15.65 -20.01
C ALA A 397 -29.18 16.39 -18.75
N ASP A 398 -29.34 15.68 -17.62
CA ASP A 398 -29.79 16.30 -16.37
C ASP A 398 -28.76 17.24 -15.73
N LYS A 399 -27.47 17.01 -15.95
CA LYS A 399 -26.38 17.87 -15.42
C LYS A 399 -26.21 19.17 -16.22
N GLN A 400 -26.68 19.23 -17.47
CA GLN A 400 -26.61 20.43 -18.33
C GLN A 400 -25.20 21.03 -18.41
N GLN A 401 -24.18 20.18 -18.54
CA GLN A 401 -22.77 20.59 -18.60
C GLN A 401 -22.02 19.86 -19.72
N PRO A 402 -21.00 20.49 -20.32
CA PRO A 402 -20.18 19.82 -21.32
C PRO A 402 -19.64 18.49 -20.76
N ALA A 403 -19.73 17.42 -21.57
CA ALA A 403 -19.44 16.08 -21.13
C ALA A 403 -18.25 15.45 -21.87
N LEU A 404 -17.41 14.73 -21.13
CA LEU A 404 -16.36 13.85 -21.65
C LEU A 404 -16.73 12.40 -21.38
N ILE A 405 -16.84 11.61 -22.44
CA ILE A 405 -17.10 10.18 -22.37
C ILE A 405 -15.81 9.45 -22.71
N ILE A 406 -15.31 8.63 -21.78
CA ILE A 406 -14.05 7.88 -21.93
C ILE A 406 -14.41 6.41 -22.16
N VAL A 407 -13.89 5.85 -23.24
CA VAL A 407 -14.08 4.46 -23.62
C VAL A 407 -12.75 3.79 -23.96
N HIS A 408 -12.67 2.46 -23.86
CA HIS A 408 -11.43 1.74 -24.12
C HIS A 408 -11.31 1.17 -25.55
N ARG A 409 -12.41 1.09 -26.31
CA ARG A 409 -12.44 0.54 -27.68
C ARG A 409 -13.16 1.46 -28.64
N LYS A 410 -12.72 1.41 -29.92
CA LYS A 410 -13.32 2.16 -31.01
C LYS A 410 -14.80 1.85 -31.21
N GLN A 411 -15.16 0.57 -31.16
CA GLN A 411 -16.56 0.11 -31.30
C GLN A 411 -17.50 0.75 -30.27
N LEU A 412 -17.03 0.87 -29.01
CA LEU A 412 -17.80 1.57 -27.98
C LEU A 412 -17.95 3.05 -28.28
N ALA A 413 -16.90 3.70 -28.80
CA ALA A 413 -17.00 5.09 -29.22
C ALA A 413 -18.05 5.29 -30.30
N GLU A 414 -18.09 4.41 -31.31
CA GLU A 414 -19.08 4.42 -32.38
C GLU A 414 -20.51 4.22 -31.83
N GLN A 415 -20.70 3.24 -30.93
CA GLN A 415 -21.99 3.02 -30.24
C GLN A 415 -22.46 4.26 -29.44
N TRP A 416 -21.55 4.92 -28.75
CA TRP A 416 -21.86 6.15 -28.03
C TRP A 416 -22.27 7.25 -28.99
N ILE A 417 -21.57 7.44 -30.13
CA ILE A 417 -21.93 8.41 -31.16
C ILE A 417 -23.35 8.18 -31.68
N GLU A 418 -23.69 6.94 -32.05
CA GLU A 418 -25.02 6.58 -32.53
C GLU A 418 -26.11 6.88 -31.49
N ARG A 419 -25.85 6.57 -30.22
CA ARG A 419 -26.79 6.83 -29.12
C ARG A 419 -26.94 8.32 -28.82
N ILE A 420 -25.87 9.11 -28.90
CA ILE A 420 -25.92 10.56 -28.76
C ILE A 420 -26.77 11.16 -29.87
N GLN A 421 -26.56 10.75 -31.12
CA GLN A 421 -27.40 11.22 -32.24
C GLN A 421 -28.88 10.85 -32.04
N SER A 422 -29.15 9.61 -31.64
CA SER A 422 -30.53 9.08 -31.49
C SER A 422 -31.31 9.71 -30.33
N PHE A 423 -30.65 9.94 -29.17
CA PHE A 423 -31.32 10.34 -27.94
C PHE A 423 -31.15 11.80 -27.57
N LEU A 424 -30.08 12.47 -28.03
CA LEU A 424 -29.80 13.87 -27.73
C LEU A 424 -29.90 14.75 -28.99
N GLY A 425 -30.11 14.16 -30.17
CA GLY A 425 -30.24 14.91 -31.43
C GLY A 425 -28.96 15.65 -31.88
N ILE A 426 -27.81 15.34 -31.29
CA ILE A 426 -26.56 16.04 -31.60
C ILE A 426 -25.93 15.43 -32.85
N PRO A 427 -25.70 16.21 -33.92
CA PRO A 427 -25.11 15.68 -35.16
C PRO A 427 -23.67 15.19 -34.95
N LYS A 428 -23.27 14.15 -35.67
CA LYS A 428 -21.94 13.51 -35.53
C LYS A 428 -20.76 14.51 -35.70
N ASN A 429 -20.91 15.50 -36.55
CA ASN A 429 -19.88 16.54 -36.80
C ASN A 429 -19.70 17.50 -35.63
N GLU A 430 -20.67 17.59 -34.70
CA GLU A 430 -20.63 18.43 -33.50
C GLU A 430 -20.08 17.65 -32.29
N ILE A 431 -20.08 16.32 -32.35
CA ILE A 431 -19.48 15.47 -31.32
C ILE A 431 -17.96 15.50 -31.45
N GLY A 432 -17.28 15.89 -30.35
CA GLY A 432 -15.81 15.87 -30.28
C GLY A 432 -15.27 14.43 -30.27
N SER A 433 -14.08 14.25 -30.80
CA SER A 433 -13.42 12.94 -30.84
C SER A 433 -11.93 13.08 -30.55
N ILE A 434 -11.46 12.32 -29.54
CA ILE A 434 -10.04 12.21 -29.16
C ILE A 434 -9.62 10.77 -29.37
N GLY A 435 -8.81 10.52 -30.40
CA GLY A 435 -8.33 9.21 -30.78
C GLY A 435 -8.26 9.02 -32.29
N GLN A 436 -7.56 7.99 -32.74
CA GLN A 436 -7.40 7.68 -34.17
C GLN A 436 -6.87 8.84 -35.01
N GLY A 437 -5.88 9.58 -34.52
CA GLY A 437 -5.35 10.77 -35.20
C GLY A 437 -6.22 12.02 -35.09
N LYS A 438 -7.36 11.95 -34.41
CA LYS A 438 -8.25 13.09 -34.18
C LYS A 438 -8.06 13.64 -32.75
N SER A 439 -8.08 14.97 -32.63
CA SER A 439 -8.00 15.69 -31.35
C SER A 439 -8.93 16.89 -31.38
N LYS A 440 -10.22 16.65 -31.66
CA LYS A 440 -11.24 17.69 -31.73
C LYS A 440 -12.14 17.61 -30.49
N THR A 441 -12.27 18.70 -29.75
CA THR A 441 -13.27 18.82 -28.66
C THR A 441 -14.59 19.34 -29.23
N GLY A 442 -15.69 18.71 -28.86
CA GLY A 442 -17.04 19.20 -29.14
C GLY A 442 -17.48 20.26 -28.12
N LYS A 443 -18.46 21.06 -28.49
CA LYS A 443 -19.03 22.09 -27.60
C LYS A 443 -19.79 21.46 -26.43
N GLN A 444 -20.59 20.41 -26.71
CA GLN A 444 -21.44 19.76 -25.73
C GLN A 444 -20.86 18.43 -25.25
N ILE A 445 -20.47 17.54 -26.17
CA ILE A 445 -19.97 16.20 -25.85
C ILE A 445 -18.67 15.92 -26.61
N THR A 446 -17.75 15.30 -25.92
CA THR A 446 -16.51 14.75 -26.50
C THR A 446 -16.36 13.27 -26.09
N ILE A 447 -16.02 12.42 -27.04
CA ILE A 447 -15.70 11.00 -26.79
C ILE A 447 -14.20 10.82 -26.94
N ALA A 448 -13.58 10.18 -25.95
CA ALA A 448 -12.14 9.93 -25.94
C ALA A 448 -11.80 8.45 -25.79
N LEU A 449 -10.86 7.97 -26.59
CA LEU A 449 -10.22 6.68 -26.33
C LEU A 449 -9.20 6.84 -25.20
N ILE A 450 -9.26 5.97 -24.20
CA ILE A 450 -8.45 6.05 -23.00
C ILE A 450 -6.94 6.14 -23.30
N GLN A 451 -6.43 5.35 -24.27
CA GLN A 451 -5.00 5.36 -24.63
C GLN A 451 -4.58 6.69 -25.30
N SER A 452 -5.45 7.29 -26.09
CA SER A 452 -5.18 8.55 -26.77
C SER A 452 -5.26 9.73 -25.81
N LEU A 453 -6.24 9.67 -24.88
CA LEU A 453 -6.38 10.65 -23.81
C LEU A 453 -5.16 10.62 -22.88
N SER A 454 -4.68 9.42 -22.48
CA SER A 454 -3.48 9.28 -21.65
C SER A 454 -2.25 9.93 -22.28
N ARG A 455 -1.97 9.62 -23.54
CA ARG A 455 -0.85 10.21 -24.28
C ARG A 455 -0.97 11.72 -24.43
N MET A 456 -2.18 12.20 -24.70
CA MET A 456 -2.44 13.63 -24.80
C MET A 456 -2.26 14.36 -23.46
N LEU A 457 -2.59 13.71 -22.35
CA LEU A 457 -2.34 14.22 -21.01
C LEU A 457 -0.86 14.11 -20.57
N GLU A 458 -0.01 13.44 -21.32
CA GLU A 458 1.45 13.33 -21.13
C GLU A 458 2.23 14.42 -21.85
N SER A 459 1.71 14.97 -22.93
CA SER A 459 2.36 16.03 -23.70
C SER A 459 2.14 17.41 -23.05
N ALA A 460 3.09 18.34 -23.24
CA ALA A 460 3.11 19.63 -22.55
C ALA A 460 1.97 20.61 -22.95
N ASP A 461 1.24 20.30 -24.01
CA ASP A 461 0.26 21.23 -24.65
C ASP A 461 -1.17 21.15 -24.06
N GLN A 462 -1.29 20.92 -22.77
CA GLN A 462 -2.49 20.39 -22.12
C GLN A 462 -3.35 21.41 -21.38
N ASN A 463 -3.02 22.68 -21.47
CA ASN A 463 -3.52 23.73 -20.58
C ASN A 463 -4.99 24.12 -20.76
N GLY A 464 -5.86 23.23 -21.14
CA GLY A 464 -7.26 23.60 -21.27
C GLY A 464 -8.26 22.47 -21.42
N LEU A 465 -7.80 21.23 -21.70
CA LEU A 465 -8.74 20.15 -22.01
C LEU A 465 -9.62 19.79 -20.81
N THR A 466 -9.00 19.59 -19.65
CA THR A 466 -9.70 19.17 -18.41
C THR A 466 -10.65 20.23 -17.87
N ASN A 467 -10.40 21.50 -18.20
CA ASN A 467 -11.22 22.63 -17.77
C ASN A 467 -12.48 22.85 -18.62
N LYS A 468 -12.61 22.09 -19.71
CA LYS A 468 -13.74 22.24 -20.64
C LYS A 468 -14.96 21.39 -20.27
N PHE A 469 -14.80 20.41 -19.38
CA PHE A 469 -15.84 19.43 -19.10
C PHE A 469 -16.33 19.52 -17.66
N GLY A 470 -17.66 19.64 -17.50
CA GLY A 470 -18.33 19.60 -16.21
C GLY A 470 -18.85 18.20 -15.84
N THR A 471 -18.92 17.29 -16.80
CA THR A 471 -19.34 15.90 -16.57
C THR A 471 -18.36 14.94 -17.23
N ILE A 472 -17.93 13.90 -16.52
CA ILE A 472 -17.05 12.84 -17.04
C ILE A 472 -17.74 11.50 -16.83
N ILE A 473 -17.87 10.73 -17.90
CA ILE A 473 -18.36 9.35 -17.85
C ILE A 473 -17.28 8.42 -18.36
N VAL A 474 -17.05 7.34 -17.62
CA VAL A 474 -16.11 6.27 -18.00
C VAL A 474 -16.89 5.00 -18.17
N ASP A 475 -16.83 4.43 -19.35
CA ASP A 475 -17.52 3.19 -19.68
C ASP A 475 -16.55 2.00 -19.65
N GLU A 476 -16.97 0.90 -18.97
CA GLU A 476 -16.21 -0.34 -18.79
C GLU A 476 -14.79 -0.18 -18.24
N CYS A 477 -14.65 0.44 -17.08
CA CYS A 477 -13.34 0.76 -16.46
C CYS A 477 -12.57 -0.45 -15.88
N HIS A 478 -13.16 -1.64 -15.84
CA HIS A 478 -12.55 -2.83 -15.20
C HIS A 478 -11.37 -3.42 -16.01
N ILE A 479 -11.18 -3.03 -17.24
CA ILE A 479 -10.26 -3.71 -18.19
C ILE A 479 -8.81 -3.21 -18.08
N GLN A 480 -8.53 -2.01 -17.51
CA GLN A 480 -7.16 -1.47 -17.43
C GLN A 480 -6.91 -0.62 -16.17
N ASN A 481 -6.78 -1.27 -15.02
CA ASN A 481 -6.62 -0.61 -13.73
C ASN A 481 -5.45 0.38 -13.63
N SER A 482 -4.26 0.07 -14.18
CA SER A 482 -3.06 0.91 -14.05
C SER A 482 -3.14 2.20 -14.89
N MET A 483 -3.60 2.10 -16.14
CA MET A 483 -3.73 3.26 -17.02
C MET A 483 -4.86 4.20 -16.58
N PHE A 484 -5.96 3.62 -16.06
CA PHE A 484 -7.07 4.40 -15.52
C PHE A 484 -6.67 5.17 -14.25
N LEU A 485 -5.90 4.53 -13.36
CA LEU A 485 -5.34 5.17 -12.17
C LEU A 485 -4.39 6.31 -12.54
N SER A 486 -3.56 6.14 -13.56
CA SER A 486 -2.68 7.19 -14.08
C SER A 486 -3.48 8.40 -14.62
N ILE A 487 -4.51 8.15 -15.43
CA ILE A 487 -5.40 9.21 -15.95
C ILE A 487 -6.14 9.90 -14.81
N ARG A 488 -6.66 9.13 -13.84
CA ARG A 488 -7.35 9.68 -12.67
C ARG A 488 -6.43 10.56 -11.83
N LYS A 489 -5.20 10.14 -11.55
CA LYS A 489 -4.18 10.98 -10.87
C LYS A 489 -3.96 12.29 -11.64
N ARG A 490 -3.86 12.24 -12.96
CA ARG A 490 -3.57 13.39 -13.80
C ARG A 490 -4.76 14.34 -14.01
N ILE A 491 -5.99 13.81 -14.10
CA ILE A 491 -7.20 14.62 -14.13
C ILE A 491 -7.46 15.26 -12.76
N SER A 492 -7.14 14.58 -11.67
CA SER A 492 -7.34 15.09 -10.31
C SER A 492 -6.24 16.03 -9.82
N SER A 493 -5.07 16.05 -10.44
CA SER A 493 -3.93 16.89 -10.06
C SER A 493 -3.90 18.27 -10.76
N ARG A 494 -4.94 18.66 -11.48
CA ARG A 494 -4.99 19.95 -12.22
C ARG A 494 -6.25 20.75 -11.91
N PRO A 495 -6.25 22.09 -12.09
CA PRO A 495 -7.42 22.92 -11.85
C PRO A 495 -8.62 22.40 -12.64
N CYS A 496 -9.46 21.64 -11.98
CA CYS A 496 -10.66 21.07 -12.58
C CYS A 496 -11.89 21.76 -12.00
N GLN A 497 -12.76 22.18 -12.88
CA GLN A 497 -14.05 22.77 -12.57
C GLN A 497 -14.95 21.72 -11.88
N ARG A 498 -16.11 22.11 -11.32
CA ARG A 498 -17.09 21.17 -10.75
C ARG A 498 -17.45 20.11 -11.79
N SER A 499 -16.67 19.04 -11.88
CA SER A 499 -16.96 17.93 -12.79
C SER A 499 -17.60 16.79 -12.01
N TRP A 500 -18.68 16.29 -12.55
CA TRP A 500 -19.33 15.08 -12.10
C TRP A 500 -18.70 13.89 -12.80
N SER A 501 -18.30 12.86 -12.05
CA SER A 501 -17.65 11.68 -12.63
C SER A 501 -18.44 10.43 -12.31
N MET A 502 -18.80 9.66 -13.32
CA MET A 502 -19.48 8.39 -13.19
C MET A 502 -18.71 7.28 -13.91
N ILE A 503 -18.68 6.14 -13.31
CA ILE A 503 -18.15 4.90 -13.87
C ILE A 503 -19.30 3.97 -14.16
N LEU A 504 -19.42 3.55 -15.41
CA LEU A 504 -20.36 2.51 -15.84
C LEU A 504 -19.62 1.17 -15.90
N GLN A 505 -20.01 0.22 -15.09
CA GLN A 505 -19.34 -1.08 -15.00
C GLN A 505 -20.33 -2.21 -15.32
N GLY A 506 -19.88 -3.17 -16.15
CA GLY A 506 -20.57 -4.44 -16.35
C GLY A 506 -20.28 -5.40 -15.19
N THR A 507 -21.23 -6.22 -14.81
CA THR A 507 -20.97 -7.42 -14.02
C THR A 507 -20.42 -8.49 -14.97
N SER A 508 -19.23 -9.01 -14.69
CA SER A 508 -18.67 -10.22 -15.33
C SER A 508 -19.36 -11.44 -14.80
#